data_005f3840420e207c971ad17a0a82b7a9
#
_entry.id   005f3840420e207c971ad17a0a82b7a9
#
_cell.length_a   1.000
_cell.length_b   1.000
_cell.length_c   1.000
_cell.angle_alpha   90.00
_cell.angle_beta   90.00
_cell.angle_gamma   90.00
#
_symmetry.space_group_name_H-M   'P 1'
#
loop_
_entity.id
_entity.type
_entity.pdbx_description
1 polymer ?
#
loop_
_entity_poly.entity_id
_entity_poly.type
_entity_poly.pdbx_seq_one_letter_code
_entity_poly.pdbx_strand_id
1 'polypeptide(L)'
;LTQRLRFLLDTNVLIPLQDSFQVLEKNLANFVRLANVGGHSLLYHPATITDFGRDGDAQRRERSLQRVKQYPALENVAPCPWNTSATSANDACDNEILYALECDAVHALVTEDRRLHAKARIHGLGDRIYTIQTAEDWLRRLHEPRQVFLPNIHDVPLHSLTPLLASAFFDSLREGYDGFDTWFRSKARENRMAWVYRDENDTLAAICIYASQADQKINDSGEQLAGQALKLCTFKVGETVRGRKIGELFLKAAFRYATENACEHVFIHADPDRHDYLIRLLQDFGFEARGMYAGDLVLVKPHPKIAPLDNAASPLDYTRRFFPHFRQDAQIQKFLIPIQPAFHETLFPDYSPQQQRLFGAIGNVGNAIKLAYLCHAPTNAIHPGDIVLFYRTEDEKAVTSIGVVDRFEILEDAAKIASLVSRRTVYALDQIEEMAKRKTKVILFRLVEHLPHSVPYDRLTREHVVTGPIQSIRKVSDVAFSRVLAAAGR
;
A
#
# COMPACT_ATOMS: atom_id res chain seq x y z
N LEU A 1 18.00 4.61 9.07
CA LEU A 1 19.07 5.01 8.13
C LEU A 1 19.00 4.07 6.95
N THR A 2 18.50 4.56 5.81
CA THR A 2 18.48 3.79 4.55
C THR A 2 19.92 3.54 4.15
N GLN A 3 20.30 2.27 3.97
CA GLN A 3 21.65 1.88 3.57
C GLN A 3 21.98 2.49 2.21
N ARG A 4 23.03 3.28 2.12
CA ARG A 4 23.50 3.85 0.86
C ARG A 4 24.15 2.75 0.03
N LEU A 5 23.56 2.44 -1.13
CA LEU A 5 24.06 1.44 -2.05
C LEU A 5 25.17 2.03 -2.94
N ARG A 6 26.07 1.17 -3.40
CA ARG A 6 27.15 1.49 -4.33
C ARG A 6 26.96 0.61 -5.56
N PHE A 7 26.69 1.23 -6.71
CA PHE A 7 26.50 0.57 -7.99
C PHE A 7 27.72 0.80 -8.87
N LEU A 8 28.27 -0.27 -9.38
CA LEU A 8 29.30 -0.21 -10.42
C LEU A 8 28.59 -0.21 -11.77
N LEU A 9 28.93 0.74 -12.62
CA LEU A 9 28.34 0.87 -13.95
C LEU A 9 29.34 0.36 -14.99
N ASP A 10 28.90 -0.53 -15.84
CA ASP A 10 29.66 -1.02 -16.97
C ASP A 10 29.68 0.01 -18.11
N THR A 11 30.63 -0.14 -19.03
CA THR A 11 30.86 0.72 -20.21
C THR A 11 29.58 0.92 -21.02
N ASN A 12 28.80 -0.13 -21.24
CA ASN A 12 27.53 -0.11 -21.99
C ASN A 12 26.40 0.67 -21.31
N VAL A 13 26.47 0.89 -20.00
CA VAL A 13 25.55 1.74 -19.22
C VAL A 13 26.06 3.17 -19.17
N LEU A 14 27.38 3.37 -19.07
CA LEU A 14 27.99 4.68 -19.00
C LEU A 14 27.93 5.46 -20.31
N ILE A 15 28.08 4.79 -21.47
CA ILE A 15 28.08 5.44 -22.78
C ILE A 15 26.77 6.19 -23.05
N PRO A 16 25.57 5.57 -22.91
CA PRO A 16 24.32 6.28 -23.11
C PRO A 16 24.10 7.45 -22.15
N LEU A 17 24.57 7.33 -20.89
CA LEU A 17 24.49 8.41 -19.90
C LEU A 17 25.35 9.64 -20.29
N GLN A 18 26.32 9.45 -21.14
CA GLN A 18 27.24 10.48 -21.54
C GLN A 18 26.86 11.16 -22.85
N ASP A 19 25.96 10.58 -23.64
CA ASP A 19 25.55 11.11 -24.93
C ASP A 19 24.42 12.14 -24.79
N SER A 20 24.81 13.43 -24.80
CA SER A 20 23.85 14.54 -24.70
C SER A 20 22.94 14.72 -25.93
N PHE A 21 23.19 13.98 -27.01
CA PHE A 21 22.38 14.02 -28.25
C PHE A 21 21.38 12.88 -28.35
N GLN A 22 21.49 11.86 -27.48
CA GLN A 22 20.49 10.79 -27.40
C GLN A 22 19.49 11.04 -26.28
N VAL A 23 18.23 10.82 -26.58
CA VAL A 23 17.20 10.75 -25.53
C VAL A 23 17.50 9.51 -24.69
N LEU A 24 17.79 9.71 -23.41
CA LEU A 24 18.00 8.60 -22.48
C LEU A 24 16.79 7.67 -22.48
N GLU A 25 17.05 6.38 -22.55
CA GLU A 25 16.02 5.39 -22.33
C GLU A 25 15.36 5.63 -20.96
N LYS A 26 14.03 5.49 -20.93
CA LYS A 26 13.21 5.79 -19.74
C LYS A 26 13.73 5.08 -18.48
N ASN A 27 14.08 3.80 -18.60
CA ASN A 27 14.54 2.99 -17.47
C ASN A 27 15.91 3.47 -16.94
N LEU A 28 16.82 3.86 -17.84
CA LEU A 28 18.13 4.39 -17.45
C LEU A 28 18.01 5.76 -16.76
N ALA A 29 17.18 6.64 -17.31
CA ALA A 29 16.91 7.95 -16.71
C ALA A 29 16.31 7.81 -15.31
N ASN A 30 15.34 6.91 -15.12
CA ASN A 30 14.72 6.63 -13.83
C ASN A 30 15.68 5.98 -12.85
N PHE A 31 16.51 5.03 -13.30
CA PHE A 31 17.53 4.41 -12.45
C PHE A 31 18.45 5.46 -11.84
N VAL A 32 19.00 6.38 -12.68
CA VAL A 32 19.89 7.46 -12.20
C VAL A 32 19.16 8.42 -11.27
N ARG A 33 17.91 8.80 -11.60
CA ARG A 33 17.09 9.65 -10.75
C ARG A 33 16.88 9.03 -9.37
N LEU A 34 16.48 7.76 -9.32
CA LEU A 34 16.22 7.02 -8.07
C LEU A 34 17.51 6.84 -7.26
N ALA A 35 18.64 6.55 -7.92
CA ALA A 35 19.94 6.46 -7.26
C ALA A 35 20.31 7.79 -6.58
N ASN A 36 20.12 8.91 -7.28
CA ASN A 36 20.39 10.24 -6.74
C ASN A 36 19.47 10.61 -5.58
N VAL A 37 18.15 10.37 -5.72
CA VAL A 37 17.16 10.63 -4.64
C VAL A 37 17.45 9.79 -3.41
N GLY A 38 17.85 8.53 -3.58
CA GLY A 38 18.22 7.62 -2.48
C GLY A 38 19.62 7.89 -1.90
N GLY A 39 20.39 8.83 -2.45
CA GLY A 39 21.76 9.11 -2.02
C GLY A 39 22.74 7.97 -2.28
N HIS A 40 22.45 7.12 -3.28
CA HIS A 40 23.31 6.01 -3.69
C HIS A 40 24.48 6.50 -4.54
N SER A 41 25.57 5.72 -4.58
CA SER A 41 26.76 6.05 -5.36
C SER A 41 26.74 5.27 -6.68
N LEU A 42 26.85 5.99 -7.78
CA LEU A 42 27.09 5.42 -9.11
C LEU A 42 28.58 5.55 -9.41
N LEU A 43 29.28 4.44 -9.61
CA LEU A 43 30.73 4.35 -9.69
C LEU A 43 31.14 3.71 -11.03
N TYR A 44 32.33 3.99 -11.50
CA TYR A 44 32.96 3.23 -12.56
C TYR A 44 34.24 2.55 -12.08
N HIS A 45 34.62 1.43 -12.71
CA HIS A 45 35.88 0.76 -12.43
C HIS A 45 37.01 1.40 -13.23
N PRO A 46 38.23 1.57 -12.68
CA PRO A 46 39.35 2.10 -13.44
C PRO A 46 39.67 1.38 -14.75
N ALA A 47 39.42 0.05 -14.82
CA ALA A 47 39.58 -0.74 -16.04
C ALA A 47 38.63 -0.27 -17.18
N THR A 48 37.50 0.37 -16.89
CA THR A 48 36.60 0.99 -17.87
C THR A 48 37.31 2.09 -18.66
N ILE A 49 38.22 2.84 -18.04
CA ILE A 49 39.04 3.86 -18.73
C ILE A 49 39.94 3.23 -19.81
N THR A 50 40.50 2.08 -19.50
CA THR A 50 41.32 1.32 -20.45
C THR A 50 40.47 0.81 -21.62
N ASP A 51 39.24 0.40 -21.34
CA ASP A 51 38.30 -0.03 -22.36
C ASP A 51 37.89 1.13 -23.29
N PHE A 52 37.53 2.29 -22.75
CA PHE A 52 37.30 3.51 -23.54
C PHE A 52 38.53 3.91 -24.39
N GLY A 53 39.72 3.71 -23.86
CA GLY A 53 40.97 4.02 -24.57
C GLY A 53 41.20 3.21 -25.85
N ARG A 54 40.50 2.08 -26.01
CA ARG A 54 40.59 1.20 -27.21
C ARG A 54 39.60 1.57 -28.31
N ASP A 55 38.69 2.54 -28.06
CA ASP A 55 37.78 2.99 -29.11
C ASP A 55 38.54 3.59 -30.29
N GLY A 56 38.31 3.05 -31.49
CA GLY A 56 38.96 3.49 -32.72
C GLY A 56 38.58 4.89 -33.15
N ASP A 57 37.45 5.43 -32.71
CA ASP A 57 37.04 6.82 -32.95
C ASP A 57 37.67 7.75 -31.91
N ALA A 58 38.65 8.55 -32.33
CA ALA A 58 39.38 9.45 -31.47
C ALA A 58 38.50 10.52 -30.79
N GLN A 59 37.49 11.05 -31.49
CA GLN A 59 36.59 12.06 -30.92
C GLN A 59 35.60 11.44 -29.91
N ARG A 60 35.07 10.27 -30.19
CA ARG A 60 34.22 9.53 -29.29
C ARG A 60 34.97 9.09 -28.04
N ARG A 61 36.17 8.57 -28.20
CA ARG A 61 37.08 8.20 -27.12
C ARG A 61 37.34 9.35 -26.16
N GLU A 62 37.76 10.50 -26.69
CA GLU A 62 38.08 11.68 -25.88
C GLU A 62 36.85 12.18 -25.10
N ARG A 63 35.67 12.26 -25.76
CA ARG A 63 34.43 12.65 -25.12
C ARG A 63 34.05 11.68 -24.00
N SER A 64 34.15 10.36 -24.23
CA SER A 64 33.83 9.34 -23.22
C SER A 64 34.78 9.44 -22.03
N LEU A 65 36.07 9.63 -22.24
CA LEU A 65 37.05 9.78 -21.18
C LEU A 65 36.88 11.07 -20.36
N GLN A 66 36.42 12.16 -20.98
CA GLN A 66 36.12 13.41 -20.25
C GLN A 66 34.83 13.27 -19.42
N ARG A 67 33.80 12.62 -19.96
CA ARG A 67 32.48 12.53 -19.35
C ARG A 67 32.40 11.48 -18.24
N VAL A 68 33.14 10.37 -18.34
CA VAL A 68 33.17 9.35 -17.28
C VAL A 68 33.67 9.93 -15.95
N LYS A 69 34.52 10.98 -16.00
CA LYS A 69 35.00 11.69 -14.81
C LYS A 69 33.89 12.43 -14.01
N GLN A 70 32.67 12.53 -14.55
CA GLN A 70 31.51 13.03 -13.80
C GLN A 70 31.05 12.04 -12.74
N TYR A 71 31.39 10.76 -12.88
CA TYR A 71 31.14 9.73 -11.88
C TYR A 71 32.44 9.50 -11.08
N PRO A 72 32.32 9.18 -9.78
CA PRO A 72 33.50 8.81 -8.99
C PRO A 72 34.05 7.45 -9.46
N ALA A 73 35.38 7.35 -9.49
CA ALA A 73 36.06 6.09 -9.71
C ALA A 73 35.98 5.21 -8.46
N LEU A 74 35.95 3.90 -8.65
CA LEU A 74 36.20 2.96 -7.57
C LEU A 74 37.64 3.05 -7.14
N GLU A 75 37.91 3.46 -5.90
CA GLU A 75 39.23 3.61 -5.33
C GLU A 75 39.77 2.30 -4.73
N ASN A 76 41.09 2.19 -4.65
CA ASN A 76 41.79 1.08 -4.00
C ASN A 76 41.35 -0.32 -4.50
N VAL A 77 41.31 -0.46 -5.82
CA VAL A 77 40.92 -1.73 -6.47
C VAL A 77 41.97 -2.80 -6.19
N ALA A 78 41.54 -3.97 -5.74
CA ALA A 78 42.42 -5.11 -5.56
C ALA A 78 42.80 -5.72 -6.93
N PRO A 79 44.08 -6.15 -7.15
CA PRO A 79 44.48 -6.85 -8.37
C PRO A 79 43.66 -8.13 -8.57
N CYS A 80 43.08 -8.31 -9.76
CA CYS A 80 42.25 -9.49 -10.04
C CYS A 80 43.12 -10.74 -10.31
N PRO A 81 43.02 -11.79 -9.52
CA PRO A 81 43.79 -13.02 -9.72
C PRO A 81 43.35 -13.80 -10.96
N TRP A 82 42.16 -13.54 -11.49
CA TRP A 82 41.59 -14.23 -12.66
C TRP A 82 42.24 -13.78 -13.98
N ASN A 83 42.96 -12.67 -13.99
CA ASN A 83 43.59 -12.15 -15.19
C ASN A 83 44.73 -13.03 -15.75
N THR A 84 45.22 -13.99 -14.95
CA THR A 84 46.19 -15.01 -15.42
C THR A 84 45.59 -15.95 -16.46
N SER A 85 44.29 -16.09 -16.53
CA SER A 85 43.54 -16.93 -17.49
C SER A 85 42.76 -16.07 -18.53
N ALA A 86 42.94 -14.75 -18.56
CA ALA A 86 42.21 -13.91 -19.47
C ALA A 86 42.57 -14.19 -20.93
N THR A 87 41.56 -14.36 -21.79
CA THR A 87 41.75 -14.70 -23.22
C THR A 87 41.89 -13.47 -24.12
N SER A 88 41.51 -12.30 -23.61
CA SER A 88 41.58 -11.01 -24.31
C SER A 88 41.68 -9.85 -23.31
N ALA A 89 41.99 -8.67 -23.81
CA ALA A 89 42.03 -7.47 -23.00
C ALA A 89 40.64 -7.03 -22.50
N ASN A 90 39.56 -7.36 -23.21
CA ASN A 90 38.20 -7.15 -22.75
C ASN A 90 37.83 -8.15 -21.64
N ASP A 91 38.22 -9.42 -21.80
CA ASP A 91 38.05 -10.44 -20.81
C ASP A 91 38.78 -10.13 -19.49
N ALA A 92 39.96 -9.51 -19.57
CA ALA A 92 40.69 -9.01 -18.40
C ALA A 92 39.94 -7.84 -17.71
N CYS A 93 39.37 -6.91 -18.48
CA CYS A 93 38.57 -5.82 -17.94
C CYS A 93 37.32 -6.34 -17.22
N ASP A 94 36.63 -7.28 -17.85
CA ASP A 94 35.45 -7.97 -17.26
C ASP A 94 35.82 -8.67 -15.95
N ASN A 95 36.96 -9.34 -15.89
CA ASN A 95 37.48 -9.98 -14.69
C ASN A 95 37.64 -9.00 -13.54
N GLU A 96 38.26 -7.85 -13.81
CA GLU A 96 38.52 -6.82 -12.80
C GLU A 96 37.21 -6.22 -12.26
N ILE A 97 36.22 -5.95 -13.14
CA ILE A 97 34.92 -5.43 -12.78
C ILE A 97 34.18 -6.43 -11.88
N LEU A 98 34.16 -7.73 -12.27
CA LEU A 98 33.53 -8.77 -11.47
C LEU A 98 34.26 -9.04 -10.15
N TYR A 99 35.58 -8.95 -10.16
CA TYR A 99 36.39 -9.16 -8.96
C TYR A 99 36.17 -8.07 -7.91
N ALA A 100 35.95 -6.82 -8.35
CA ALA A 100 35.54 -5.76 -7.44
C ALA A 100 34.17 -6.05 -6.76
N LEU A 101 33.26 -6.72 -7.46
CA LEU A 101 32.00 -7.19 -6.89
C LEU A 101 32.22 -8.33 -5.89
N GLU A 102 33.10 -9.30 -6.19
CA GLU A 102 33.46 -10.39 -5.28
C GLU A 102 34.14 -9.89 -4.00
N CYS A 103 34.99 -8.88 -4.12
CA CYS A 103 35.65 -8.25 -2.98
C CYS A 103 34.72 -7.34 -2.13
N ASP A 104 33.41 -7.31 -2.39
CA ASP A 104 32.43 -6.44 -1.72
C ASP A 104 32.76 -4.93 -1.80
N ALA A 105 33.56 -4.52 -2.78
CA ALA A 105 33.86 -3.11 -3.01
C ALA A 105 32.61 -2.30 -3.44
N VAL A 106 31.62 -2.99 -4.03
CA VAL A 106 30.32 -2.44 -4.44
C VAL A 106 29.20 -3.42 -4.12
N HIS A 107 27.97 -2.93 -4.03
CA HIS A 107 26.80 -3.77 -3.74
C HIS A 107 26.28 -4.50 -4.98
N ALA A 108 26.36 -3.85 -6.14
CA ALA A 108 25.85 -4.38 -7.39
C ALA A 108 26.61 -3.85 -8.60
N LEU A 109 26.61 -4.65 -9.67
CA LEU A 109 27.06 -4.27 -11.01
C LEU A 109 25.85 -4.10 -11.91
N VAL A 110 25.79 -3.03 -12.69
CA VAL A 110 24.75 -2.79 -13.70
C VAL A 110 25.35 -2.86 -15.09
N THR A 111 24.87 -3.80 -15.89
CA THR A 111 25.35 -4.04 -17.26
C THR A 111 24.27 -4.68 -18.13
N GLU A 112 24.27 -4.37 -19.43
CA GLU A 112 23.45 -5.04 -20.45
C GLU A 112 24.22 -6.19 -21.16
N ASP A 113 25.49 -6.42 -20.81
CA ASP A 113 26.29 -7.47 -21.44
C ASP A 113 25.91 -8.88 -20.92
N ARG A 114 25.26 -9.66 -21.80
CA ARG A 114 24.85 -11.04 -21.49
C ARG A 114 26.03 -11.96 -21.17
N ARG A 115 27.23 -11.71 -21.75
CA ARG A 115 28.43 -12.52 -21.49
C ARG A 115 28.92 -12.25 -20.08
N LEU A 116 28.92 -10.98 -19.65
CA LEU A 116 29.29 -10.60 -18.31
C LEU A 116 28.31 -11.17 -17.27
N HIS A 117 27.01 -11.17 -17.56
CA HIS A 117 26.02 -11.88 -16.73
C HIS A 117 26.28 -13.39 -16.63
N ALA A 118 26.65 -14.04 -17.73
CA ALA A 118 26.96 -15.49 -17.71
C ALA A 118 28.22 -15.76 -16.89
N LYS A 119 29.25 -14.94 -17.05
CA LYS A 119 30.51 -15.03 -16.30
C LYS A 119 30.31 -14.81 -14.80
N ALA A 120 29.50 -13.83 -14.41
CA ALA A 120 29.14 -13.56 -13.01
C ALA A 120 28.47 -14.78 -12.35
N ARG A 121 27.62 -15.52 -13.07
CA ARG A 121 26.98 -16.75 -12.53
C ARG A 121 27.99 -17.85 -12.27
N ILE A 122 29.02 -17.99 -13.11
CA ILE A 122 30.11 -18.98 -12.92
C ILE A 122 30.85 -18.69 -11.62
N HIS A 123 31.03 -17.42 -11.27
CA HIS A 123 31.68 -16.97 -10.04
C HIS A 123 30.73 -16.83 -8.83
N GLY A 124 29.45 -17.27 -8.95
CA GLY A 124 28.48 -17.16 -7.85
C GLY A 124 27.97 -15.75 -7.58
N LEU A 125 28.20 -14.81 -8.49
CA LEU A 125 27.83 -13.37 -8.35
C LEU A 125 26.52 -13.02 -9.08
N GLY A 126 25.77 -14.03 -9.56
CA GLY A 126 24.56 -13.83 -10.36
C GLY A 126 23.48 -12.97 -9.71
N ASP A 127 23.35 -13.02 -8.39
CA ASP A 127 22.36 -12.26 -7.64
C ASP A 127 22.74 -10.78 -7.42
N ARG A 128 23.96 -10.39 -7.79
CA ARG A 128 24.50 -9.04 -7.60
C ARG A 128 24.78 -8.32 -8.92
N ILE A 129 24.41 -8.92 -10.05
CA ILE A 129 24.53 -8.33 -11.38
C ILE A 129 23.14 -8.06 -11.94
N TYR A 130 22.89 -6.83 -12.41
CA TYR A 130 21.60 -6.33 -12.82
C TYR A 130 21.64 -5.76 -14.23
N THR A 131 20.54 -5.89 -14.96
CA THR A 131 20.28 -5.03 -16.13
C THR A 131 19.80 -3.67 -15.65
N ILE A 132 19.79 -2.66 -16.53
CA ILE A 132 19.24 -1.32 -16.21
C ILE A 132 17.83 -1.43 -15.67
N GLN A 133 16.98 -2.24 -16.34
CA GLN A 133 15.59 -2.44 -15.93
C GLN A 133 15.46 -3.05 -14.53
N THR A 134 16.23 -4.11 -14.25
CA THR A 134 16.15 -4.79 -12.95
C THR A 134 16.77 -3.95 -11.82
N ALA A 135 17.76 -3.13 -12.09
CA ALA A 135 18.32 -2.16 -11.15
C ALA A 135 17.33 -1.03 -10.85
N GLU A 136 16.65 -0.51 -11.88
CA GLU A 136 15.55 0.46 -11.73
C GLU A 136 14.41 -0.11 -10.88
N ASP A 137 13.94 -1.31 -11.20
CA ASP A 137 12.87 -1.99 -10.44
C ASP A 137 13.24 -2.22 -8.98
N TRP A 138 14.52 -2.52 -8.71
CA TRP A 138 15.02 -2.64 -7.34
C TRP A 138 14.97 -1.30 -6.60
N LEU A 139 15.53 -0.21 -7.19
CA LEU A 139 15.53 1.11 -6.58
C LEU A 139 14.10 1.68 -6.44
N ARG A 140 13.21 1.41 -7.39
CA ARG A 140 11.80 1.81 -7.30
C ARG A 140 11.14 1.17 -6.08
N ARG A 141 11.35 -0.12 -5.84
CA ARG A 141 10.82 -0.80 -4.64
C ARG A 141 11.39 -0.25 -3.33
N LEU A 142 12.60 0.33 -3.36
CA LEU A 142 13.22 0.92 -2.17
C LEU A 142 12.77 2.37 -1.90
N HIS A 143 12.50 3.15 -2.95
CA HIS A 143 12.36 4.60 -2.83
C HIS A 143 11.01 5.16 -3.28
N GLU A 144 10.26 4.42 -4.09
CA GLU A 144 8.92 4.83 -4.48
C GLU A 144 7.87 4.15 -3.59
N PRO A 145 6.86 4.91 -3.17
CA PRO A 145 5.74 4.35 -2.41
C PRO A 145 5.03 3.25 -3.20
N ARG A 146 4.59 2.21 -2.50
CA ARG A 146 3.77 1.16 -3.09
C ARG A 146 2.39 1.70 -3.39
N GLN A 147 1.89 1.44 -4.59
CA GLN A 147 0.52 1.78 -4.95
C GLN A 147 -0.47 0.89 -4.19
N VAL A 148 -1.52 1.50 -3.66
CA VAL A 148 -2.62 0.78 -3.02
C VAL A 148 -3.69 0.46 -4.06
N PHE A 149 -3.93 -0.83 -4.27
CA PHE A 149 -4.98 -1.29 -5.17
C PHE A 149 -6.28 -1.51 -4.39
N LEU A 150 -7.31 -0.73 -4.74
CA LEU A 150 -8.69 -0.93 -4.28
C LEU A 150 -9.63 -0.83 -5.47
N PRO A 151 -10.68 -1.63 -5.52
CA PRO A 151 -11.72 -1.47 -6.53
C PRO A 151 -12.30 -0.06 -6.49
N ASN A 152 -12.49 0.55 -7.66
CA ASN A 152 -13.05 1.89 -7.82
C ASN A 152 -12.21 3.06 -7.25
N ILE A 153 -11.07 2.80 -6.63
CA ILE A 153 -10.11 3.82 -6.23
C ILE A 153 -8.86 3.67 -7.09
N HIS A 154 -8.52 4.73 -7.81
CA HIS A 154 -7.34 4.78 -8.66
C HIS A 154 -6.28 5.67 -8.01
N ASP A 155 -5.06 5.17 -7.94
CA ASP A 155 -3.91 5.95 -7.49
C ASP A 155 -3.25 6.58 -8.72
N VAL A 156 -3.34 7.89 -8.85
CA VAL A 156 -2.89 8.63 -10.02
C VAL A 156 -1.95 9.76 -9.67
N PRO A 157 -0.99 10.08 -10.54
CA PRO A 157 -0.17 11.27 -10.35
C PRO A 157 -1.03 12.55 -10.50
N LEU A 158 -0.87 13.50 -9.60
CA LEU A 158 -1.70 14.70 -9.53
C LEU A 158 -1.68 15.53 -10.82
N HIS A 159 -0.56 15.51 -11.57
CA HIS A 159 -0.45 16.23 -12.84
C HIS A 159 -1.45 15.71 -13.90
N SER A 160 -1.88 14.44 -13.84
CA SER A 160 -2.89 13.88 -14.76
C SER A 160 -4.27 14.48 -14.58
N LEU A 161 -4.53 15.12 -13.43
CA LEU A 161 -5.79 15.79 -13.10
C LEU A 161 -5.75 17.30 -13.40
N THR A 162 -4.61 17.86 -13.79
CA THR A 162 -4.47 19.29 -14.10
C THR A 162 -5.44 19.76 -15.19
N PRO A 163 -5.76 18.99 -16.23
CA PRO A 163 -6.78 19.40 -17.21
C PRO A 163 -8.19 19.55 -16.61
N LEU A 164 -8.49 18.87 -15.51
CA LEU A 164 -9.78 18.92 -14.83
C LEU A 164 -9.86 20.04 -13.78
N LEU A 165 -8.75 20.72 -13.50
CA LEU A 165 -8.64 21.69 -12.41
C LEU A 165 -9.65 22.85 -12.55
N ALA A 166 -9.99 23.25 -13.78
CA ALA A 166 -10.99 24.30 -14.04
C ALA A 166 -12.45 23.82 -13.89
N SER A 167 -12.70 22.53 -13.64
CA SER A 167 -14.07 22.00 -13.51
C SER A 167 -14.76 22.47 -12.23
N ALA A 168 -16.08 22.47 -12.24
CA ALA A 168 -16.92 22.80 -11.08
C ALA A 168 -16.65 21.85 -9.86
N PHE A 169 -16.10 20.67 -10.10
CA PHE A 169 -15.71 19.77 -9.03
C PHE A 169 -14.76 20.45 -8.01
N PHE A 170 -13.87 21.33 -8.47
CA PHE A 170 -12.90 22.00 -7.60
C PHE A 170 -13.38 23.36 -7.03
N ASP A 171 -14.57 23.88 -7.40
CA ASP A 171 -15.05 25.21 -6.97
C ASP A 171 -15.05 25.38 -5.46
N SER A 172 -15.63 24.46 -4.71
CA SER A 172 -15.68 24.56 -3.25
C SER A 172 -14.30 24.48 -2.56
N LEU A 173 -13.27 23.95 -3.22
CA LEU A 173 -11.89 23.99 -2.73
C LEU A 173 -11.26 25.36 -3.01
N ARG A 174 -11.57 25.99 -4.15
CA ARG A 174 -11.16 27.36 -4.46
C ARG A 174 -11.81 28.40 -3.53
N GLU A 175 -13.09 28.19 -3.20
CA GLU A 175 -13.83 29.03 -2.24
C GLU A 175 -13.33 28.88 -0.81
N GLY A 176 -12.83 27.70 -0.47
CA GLY A 176 -12.35 27.38 0.88
C GLY A 176 -10.88 27.73 1.13
N TYR A 177 -10.07 27.73 0.08
CA TYR A 177 -8.61 27.86 0.21
C TYR A 177 -8.07 28.80 -0.87
N ASP A 178 -7.71 30.02 -0.46
CA ASP A 178 -7.09 31.00 -1.34
C ASP A 178 -5.81 30.41 -2.00
N GLY A 179 -5.71 30.58 -3.32
CA GLY A 179 -4.55 30.09 -4.06
C GLY A 179 -4.53 28.57 -4.30
N PHE A 180 -5.65 27.86 -4.11
CA PHE A 180 -5.77 26.41 -4.32
C PHE A 180 -5.19 25.95 -5.65
N ASP A 181 -5.52 26.60 -6.77
CA ASP A 181 -5.04 26.21 -8.10
C ASP A 181 -3.51 26.33 -8.24
N THR A 182 -2.92 27.37 -7.63
CA THR A 182 -1.46 27.56 -7.60
C THR A 182 -0.78 26.46 -6.77
N TRP A 183 -1.35 26.17 -5.60
CA TRP A 183 -0.90 25.08 -4.75
C TRP A 183 -1.01 23.74 -5.47
N PHE A 184 -2.14 23.43 -6.09
CA PHE A 184 -2.36 22.19 -6.84
C PHE A 184 -1.31 22.00 -7.93
N ARG A 185 -1.06 23.04 -8.76
CA ARG A 185 -0.06 22.98 -9.82
C ARG A 185 1.37 22.84 -9.29
N SER A 186 1.67 23.45 -8.13
CA SER A 186 2.95 23.24 -7.45
C SER A 186 3.11 21.77 -7.04
N LYS A 187 2.09 21.19 -6.40
CA LYS A 187 2.13 19.78 -5.95
C LYS A 187 2.12 18.80 -7.12
N ALA A 188 1.47 19.14 -8.23
CA ALA A 188 1.53 18.35 -9.47
C ALA A 188 2.96 18.29 -10.03
N ARG A 189 3.71 19.40 -10.00
CA ARG A 189 5.15 19.46 -10.41
C ARG A 189 6.05 18.66 -9.46
N GLU A 190 5.69 18.54 -8.18
CA GLU A 190 6.37 17.72 -7.20
C GLU A 190 6.07 16.21 -7.34
N ASN A 191 5.38 15.81 -8.40
CA ASN A 191 4.92 14.43 -8.64
C ASN A 191 4.05 13.87 -7.49
N ARG A 192 3.23 14.74 -6.86
CA ARG A 192 2.31 14.33 -5.81
C ARG A 192 1.28 13.33 -6.36
N MET A 193 0.87 12.38 -5.54
CA MET A 193 -0.13 11.38 -5.87
C MET A 193 -1.50 11.72 -5.28
N ALA A 194 -2.53 11.17 -5.87
CA ALA A 194 -3.90 11.29 -5.39
C ALA A 194 -4.69 9.99 -5.62
N TRP A 195 -5.45 9.57 -4.62
CA TRP A 195 -6.51 8.59 -4.81
C TRP A 195 -7.74 9.29 -5.35
N VAL A 196 -8.28 8.74 -6.43
CA VAL A 196 -9.47 9.28 -7.10
C VAL A 196 -10.55 8.23 -7.23
N TYR A 197 -11.79 8.69 -7.13
CA TYR A 197 -12.97 7.92 -7.50
C TYR A 197 -13.63 8.58 -8.70
N ARG A 198 -13.93 7.79 -9.74
CA ARG A 198 -14.70 8.22 -10.89
C ARG A 198 -16.09 7.60 -10.85
N ASP A 199 -17.09 8.35 -11.26
CA ASP A 199 -18.46 7.85 -11.34
C ASP A 199 -18.68 6.97 -12.60
N GLU A 200 -19.91 6.56 -12.81
CA GLU A 200 -20.32 5.70 -13.93
C GLU A 200 -20.08 6.33 -15.31
N ASN A 201 -19.93 7.66 -15.38
CA ASN A 201 -19.64 8.42 -16.58
C ASN A 201 -18.14 8.75 -16.73
N ASP A 202 -17.28 8.08 -15.97
CA ASP A 202 -15.84 8.35 -15.88
C ASP A 202 -15.49 9.78 -15.43
N THR A 203 -16.44 10.46 -14.76
CA THR A 203 -16.24 11.81 -14.24
C THR A 203 -15.59 11.75 -12.85
N LEU A 204 -14.64 12.65 -12.59
CA LEU A 204 -14.01 12.78 -11.28
C LEU A 204 -15.07 13.16 -10.22
N ALA A 205 -15.35 12.24 -9.31
CA ALA A 205 -16.39 12.38 -8.31
C ALA A 205 -15.86 12.49 -6.86
N ALA A 206 -14.62 12.03 -6.61
CA ALA A 206 -13.95 12.26 -5.34
C ALA A 206 -12.43 12.22 -5.50
N ILE A 207 -11.72 12.91 -4.60
CA ILE A 207 -10.26 12.99 -4.57
C ILE A 207 -9.72 13.02 -3.14
N CYS A 208 -8.63 12.30 -2.92
CA CYS A 208 -7.80 12.42 -1.72
C CYS A 208 -6.34 12.59 -2.15
N ILE A 209 -5.81 13.81 -2.04
CA ILE A 209 -4.39 14.10 -2.30
C ILE A 209 -3.62 13.78 -1.03
N TYR A 210 -2.49 13.06 -1.15
CA TYR A 210 -1.74 12.61 0.01
C TYR A 210 -0.23 12.83 -0.15
N ALA A 211 0.48 12.80 0.97
CA ALA A 211 1.94 12.89 1.04
C ALA A 211 2.48 12.05 2.19
N SER A 212 3.58 11.37 1.96
CA SER A 212 4.37 10.77 3.02
C SER A 212 5.48 11.74 3.44
N GLN A 213 5.62 12.01 4.74
CA GLN A 213 6.52 13.02 5.30
C GLN A 213 7.15 12.47 6.58
N ALA A 214 8.43 12.81 6.82
CA ALA A 214 9.13 12.44 8.06
C ALA A 214 9.28 13.66 8.97
N ASP A 215 9.18 13.43 10.28
CA ASP A 215 9.45 14.42 11.34
C ASP A 215 8.75 15.77 11.14
N GLN A 216 7.49 15.71 10.74
CA GLN A 216 6.73 16.88 10.33
C GLN A 216 6.14 17.62 11.53
N LYS A 217 6.30 18.95 11.56
CA LYS A 217 5.49 19.82 12.42
C LYS A 217 4.06 19.86 11.93
N ILE A 218 3.09 19.60 12.81
CA ILE A 218 1.70 19.38 12.41
C ILE A 218 0.75 20.52 12.82
N ASN A 219 1.10 21.32 13.82
CA ASN A 219 0.24 22.37 14.36
C ASN A 219 1.01 23.65 14.70
N ASP A 220 0.28 24.72 15.02
CA ASP A 220 0.84 26.05 15.34
C ASP A 220 1.65 26.07 16.63
N SER A 221 1.43 25.12 17.55
CA SER A 221 2.24 24.96 18.78
C SER A 221 3.60 24.29 18.48
N GLY A 222 3.83 23.85 17.25
CA GLY A 222 5.09 23.23 16.85
C GLY A 222 5.23 21.75 17.24
N GLU A 223 4.13 21.07 17.58
CA GLU A 223 4.13 19.63 17.83
C GLU A 223 4.62 18.89 16.58
N GLN A 224 5.51 17.94 16.77
CA GLN A 224 6.14 17.16 15.72
C GLN A 224 5.77 15.69 15.85
N LEU A 225 5.35 15.06 14.73
CA LEU A 225 5.20 13.61 14.66
C LEU A 225 6.56 12.98 14.37
N ALA A 226 6.99 12.09 15.24
CA ALA A 226 8.21 11.33 15.03
C ALA A 226 8.01 10.27 13.95
N GLY A 227 9.05 10.04 13.15
CA GLY A 227 9.05 9.02 12.10
C GLY A 227 8.23 9.40 10.88
N GLN A 228 7.88 8.40 10.09
CA GLN A 228 7.16 8.58 8.84
C GLN A 228 5.66 8.77 9.10
N ALA A 229 5.07 9.83 8.54
CA ALA A 229 3.65 10.12 8.66
C ALA A 229 3.00 10.29 7.28
N LEU A 230 1.78 9.78 7.12
CA LEU A 230 0.95 10.00 5.95
C LEU A 230 0.05 11.22 6.18
N LYS A 231 0.26 12.28 5.41
CA LYS A 231 -0.62 13.46 5.37
C LYS A 231 -1.69 13.29 4.31
N LEU A 232 -2.96 13.44 4.68
CA LEU A 232 -4.07 13.61 3.75
C LEU A 232 -4.23 15.11 3.49
N CYS A 233 -3.73 15.58 2.34
CA CYS A 233 -3.61 17.02 2.04
C CYS A 233 -4.92 17.65 1.56
N THR A 234 -5.74 16.88 0.84
CA THR A 234 -7.06 17.26 0.34
C THR A 234 -7.93 16.02 0.40
N PHE A 235 -9.14 16.17 0.94
CA PHE A 235 -10.08 15.06 1.07
C PHE A 235 -11.47 15.57 0.67
N LYS A 236 -11.85 15.31 -0.58
CA LYS A 236 -13.13 15.78 -1.12
C LYS A 236 -13.95 14.65 -1.71
N VAL A 237 -15.21 14.58 -1.29
CA VAL A 237 -16.24 13.70 -1.88
C VAL A 237 -17.31 14.58 -2.49
N GLY A 238 -17.51 14.48 -3.79
CA GLY A 238 -18.52 15.24 -4.53
C GLY A 238 -19.94 14.91 -4.08
N GLU A 239 -20.88 15.84 -4.29
CA GLU A 239 -22.26 15.70 -3.83
C GLU A 239 -22.99 14.52 -4.47
N THR A 240 -22.73 14.26 -5.74
CA THR A 240 -23.35 13.17 -6.53
C THR A 240 -23.06 11.78 -5.99
N VAL A 241 -21.96 11.62 -5.21
CA VAL A 241 -21.52 10.34 -4.67
C VAL A 241 -21.50 10.32 -3.13
N ARG A 242 -22.07 11.33 -2.49
CA ARG A 242 -22.27 11.34 -1.03
C ARG A 242 -23.16 10.16 -0.61
N GLY A 243 -22.83 9.53 0.51
CA GLY A 243 -23.53 8.34 1.00
C GLY A 243 -23.05 7.01 0.41
N ARG A 244 -22.25 7.01 -0.66
CA ARG A 244 -21.64 5.80 -1.24
C ARG A 244 -20.36 5.34 -0.52
N LYS A 245 -20.11 5.84 0.69
CA LYS A 245 -18.94 5.50 1.55
C LYS A 245 -17.56 5.75 0.93
N ILE A 246 -17.46 6.64 -0.05
CA ILE A 246 -16.19 6.96 -0.71
C ILE A 246 -15.15 7.47 0.28
N GLY A 247 -15.57 8.26 1.29
CA GLY A 247 -14.66 8.70 2.36
C GLY A 247 -14.05 7.52 3.13
N GLU A 248 -14.82 6.46 3.40
CA GLU A 248 -14.33 5.24 4.04
C GLU A 248 -13.40 4.44 3.14
N LEU A 249 -13.61 4.45 1.83
CA LEU A 249 -12.68 3.86 0.85
C LEU A 249 -11.34 4.58 0.85
N PHE A 250 -11.32 5.92 0.89
CA PHE A 250 -10.08 6.67 1.01
C PHE A 250 -9.34 6.38 2.32
N LEU A 251 -10.06 6.22 3.43
CA LEU A 251 -9.43 5.80 4.69
C LEU A 251 -8.87 4.38 4.60
N LYS A 252 -9.56 3.46 3.93
CA LYS A 252 -9.03 2.11 3.66
C LYS A 252 -7.74 2.16 2.83
N ALA A 253 -7.70 3.01 1.79
CA ALA A 253 -6.49 3.26 1.01
C ALA A 253 -5.38 3.85 1.88
N ALA A 254 -5.69 4.84 2.70
CA ALA A 254 -4.73 5.50 3.59
C ALA A 254 -4.11 4.52 4.60
N PHE A 255 -4.92 3.67 5.23
CA PHE A 255 -4.42 2.69 6.20
C PHE A 255 -3.58 1.59 5.53
N ARG A 256 -3.98 1.10 4.34
CA ARG A 256 -3.15 0.18 3.57
C ARG A 256 -1.83 0.81 3.17
N TYR A 257 -1.87 2.04 2.65
CA TYR A 257 -0.66 2.78 2.30
C TYR A 257 0.27 2.95 3.52
N ALA A 258 -0.30 3.37 4.66
CA ALA A 258 0.48 3.57 5.88
C ALA A 258 1.14 2.27 6.35
N THR A 259 0.44 1.13 6.29
CA THR A 259 0.99 -0.19 6.62
C THR A 259 2.11 -0.59 5.66
N GLU A 260 1.89 -0.48 4.35
CA GLU A 260 2.86 -0.90 3.32
C GLU A 260 4.11 -0.02 3.27
N ASN A 261 3.96 1.27 3.61
CA ASN A 261 5.04 2.25 3.59
C ASN A 261 5.58 2.59 5.00
N ALA A 262 5.22 1.77 6.01
CA ALA A 262 5.70 1.89 7.38
C ALA A 262 5.49 3.27 8.02
N CYS A 263 4.39 3.97 7.67
CA CYS A 263 4.01 5.21 8.33
C CYS A 263 3.52 4.88 9.76
N GLU A 264 3.93 5.67 10.72
CA GLU A 264 3.56 5.50 12.14
C GLU A 264 2.35 6.35 12.53
N HIS A 265 2.00 7.31 11.68
CA HIS A 265 0.85 8.20 11.87
C HIS A 265 0.16 8.49 10.53
N VAL A 266 -1.15 8.74 10.61
CA VAL A 266 -1.93 9.34 9.53
C VAL A 266 -2.54 10.62 10.07
N PHE A 267 -2.42 11.75 9.35
CA PHE A 267 -2.97 13.01 9.82
C PHE A 267 -3.59 13.86 8.70
N ILE A 268 -4.46 14.77 9.09
CA ILE A 268 -5.17 15.69 8.21
C ILE A 268 -5.44 17.00 8.92
N HIS A 269 -5.50 18.10 8.16
CA HIS A 269 -6.03 19.37 8.60
C HIS A 269 -7.45 19.52 8.02
N ALA A 270 -8.41 19.91 8.84
CA ALA A 270 -9.82 20.05 8.45
C ALA A 270 -10.43 21.29 9.10
N ASP A 271 -11.06 22.13 8.31
CA ASP A 271 -11.83 23.28 8.79
C ASP A 271 -13.00 22.81 9.67
N PRO A 272 -13.04 23.15 10.97
CA PRO A 272 -14.05 22.65 11.90
C PRO A 272 -15.47 23.13 11.57
N ASP A 273 -15.62 24.28 10.93
CA ASP A 273 -16.92 24.86 10.61
C ASP A 273 -17.51 24.29 9.30
N ARG A 274 -16.66 23.88 8.37
CA ARG A 274 -17.06 23.38 7.04
C ARG A 274 -17.06 21.87 6.92
N HIS A 275 -16.23 21.16 7.70
CA HIS A 275 -15.95 19.75 7.52
C HIS A 275 -16.43 18.85 8.67
N ASP A 276 -17.47 19.26 9.41
CA ASP A 276 -18.00 18.49 10.55
C ASP A 276 -18.24 17.00 10.22
N TYR A 277 -18.82 16.71 9.05
CA TYR A 277 -19.04 15.31 8.63
C TYR A 277 -17.73 14.53 8.44
N LEU A 278 -16.70 15.14 7.85
CA LEU A 278 -15.38 14.52 7.69
C LEU A 278 -14.72 14.31 9.05
N ILE A 279 -14.78 15.28 9.95
CA ILE A 279 -14.21 15.21 11.29
C ILE A 279 -14.83 14.03 12.06
N ARG A 280 -16.17 13.90 12.04
CA ARG A 280 -16.87 12.78 12.67
C ARG A 280 -16.48 11.43 12.05
N LEU A 281 -16.35 11.36 10.72
CA LEU A 281 -15.86 10.15 10.05
C LEU A 281 -14.47 9.78 10.55
N LEU A 282 -13.54 10.74 10.61
CA LEU A 282 -12.17 10.51 11.05
C LEU A 282 -12.12 10.05 12.52
N GLN A 283 -12.88 10.71 13.40
CA GLN A 283 -12.97 10.36 14.82
C GLN A 283 -13.50 8.93 15.02
N ASP A 284 -14.48 8.49 14.22
CA ASP A 284 -14.99 7.11 14.26
C ASP A 284 -13.91 6.07 13.84
N PHE A 285 -12.89 6.51 13.11
CA PHE A 285 -11.72 5.70 12.75
C PHE A 285 -10.50 5.98 13.65
N GLY A 286 -10.68 6.62 14.80
CA GLY A 286 -9.66 6.78 15.83
C GLY A 286 -8.68 7.93 15.60
N PHE A 287 -9.06 8.93 14.80
CA PHE A 287 -8.32 10.18 14.75
C PHE A 287 -8.66 11.03 15.97
N GLU A 288 -7.65 11.62 16.57
CA GLU A 288 -7.75 12.48 17.76
C GLU A 288 -7.30 13.91 17.40
N ALA A 289 -7.94 14.91 18.03
CA ALA A 289 -7.56 16.30 17.85
C ALA A 289 -6.20 16.58 18.52
N ARG A 290 -5.30 17.25 17.78
CA ARG A 290 -3.95 17.61 18.20
C ARG A 290 -3.64 19.10 17.98
N GLY A 291 -4.60 19.96 18.30
CA GLY A 291 -4.48 21.41 18.16
C GLY A 291 -4.94 21.93 16.82
N MET A 292 -4.50 23.15 16.50
CA MET A 292 -4.89 23.88 15.29
C MET A 292 -3.68 24.16 14.40
N TYR A 293 -3.90 24.33 13.11
CA TYR A 293 -2.91 24.79 12.15
C TYR A 293 -3.58 25.78 11.19
N ALA A 294 -3.18 27.04 11.25
CA ALA A 294 -3.72 28.12 10.40
C ALA A 294 -5.28 28.17 10.36
N GLY A 295 -5.93 27.89 11.49
CA GLY A 295 -7.40 27.87 11.60
C GLY A 295 -8.04 26.50 11.39
N ASP A 296 -7.35 25.53 10.81
CA ASP A 296 -7.83 24.15 10.65
C ASP A 296 -7.55 23.30 11.89
N LEU A 297 -8.48 22.40 12.23
CA LEU A 297 -8.29 21.37 13.26
C LEU A 297 -7.33 20.30 12.75
N VAL A 298 -6.29 20.02 13.53
CA VAL A 298 -5.34 18.94 13.25
C VAL A 298 -5.87 17.65 13.85
N LEU A 299 -6.10 16.66 13.02
CA LEU A 299 -6.56 15.33 13.42
C LEU A 299 -5.46 14.30 13.11
N VAL A 300 -5.05 13.54 14.12
CA VAL A 300 -3.97 12.55 14.03
C VAL A 300 -4.46 11.18 14.47
N LYS A 301 -4.14 10.16 13.70
CA LYS A 301 -4.35 8.75 14.04
C LYS A 301 -3.01 8.06 14.19
N PRO A 302 -2.72 7.39 15.33
CA PRO A 302 -1.58 6.51 15.44
C PRO A 302 -1.75 5.29 14.52
N HIS A 303 -0.67 4.90 13.85
CA HIS A 303 -0.62 3.73 12.99
C HIS A 303 0.65 2.91 13.29
N PRO A 304 0.74 2.32 14.50
CA PRO A 304 1.95 1.65 14.95
C PRO A 304 2.25 0.40 14.11
N LYS A 305 3.53 0.11 13.90
CA LYS A 305 3.99 -1.12 13.18
C LYS A 305 3.70 -2.39 13.98
N ILE A 306 3.74 -2.29 15.30
CA ILE A 306 3.50 -3.40 16.22
C ILE A 306 2.31 -3.04 17.08
N ALA A 307 1.41 -4.00 17.32
CA ALA A 307 0.23 -3.82 18.15
C ALA A 307 0.62 -3.32 19.56
N PRO A 308 0.16 -2.14 19.98
CA PRO A 308 0.47 -1.61 21.32
C PRO A 308 -0.18 -2.44 22.41
N LEU A 309 0.46 -2.50 23.59
CA LEU A 309 -0.15 -3.05 24.78
C LEU A 309 -1.00 -1.94 25.44
N ASP A 310 -2.31 -1.97 25.19
CA ASP A 310 -3.29 -1.09 25.85
C ASP A 310 -4.45 -1.94 26.37
N ASN A 311 -4.36 -2.34 27.64
CA ASN A 311 -5.38 -3.15 28.30
C ASN A 311 -6.48 -2.29 28.94
N ALA A 312 -6.35 -0.98 28.99
CA ALA A 312 -7.31 -0.06 29.58
C ALA A 312 -8.46 0.28 28.63
N ALA A 313 -8.19 0.32 27.33
CA ALA A 313 -9.20 0.57 26.30
C ALA A 313 -10.15 -0.62 26.14
N SER A 314 -11.44 -0.35 25.88
CA SER A 314 -12.35 -1.42 25.46
C SER A 314 -11.83 -2.09 24.16
N PRO A 315 -12.15 -3.36 23.90
CA PRO A 315 -11.69 -4.06 22.70
C PRO A 315 -12.03 -3.31 21.39
N LEU A 316 -13.20 -2.71 21.32
CA LEU A 316 -13.65 -1.95 20.16
C LEU A 316 -12.91 -0.60 20.04
N ASP A 317 -12.70 0.12 21.15
CA ASP A 317 -11.98 1.40 21.15
C ASP A 317 -10.50 1.19 20.83
N TYR A 318 -9.91 0.10 21.31
CA TYR A 318 -8.57 -0.32 20.89
C TYR A 318 -8.50 -0.49 19.36
N THR A 319 -9.46 -1.24 18.79
CA THR A 319 -9.50 -1.45 17.33
C THR A 319 -9.73 -0.15 16.57
N ARG A 320 -10.57 0.77 17.05
CA ARG A 320 -10.77 2.10 16.42
C ARG A 320 -9.48 2.90 16.40
N ARG A 321 -8.79 2.94 17.55
CA ARG A 321 -7.58 3.74 17.73
C ARG A 321 -6.39 3.21 16.92
N PHE A 322 -6.19 1.90 16.96
CA PHE A 322 -4.99 1.25 16.40
C PHE A 322 -5.24 0.44 15.13
N PHE A 323 -6.42 0.58 14.50
CA PHE A 323 -6.70 -0.12 13.24
C PHE A 323 -5.54 0.02 12.24
N PRO A 324 -5.07 -1.09 11.61
CA PRO A 324 -5.69 -2.42 11.53
C PRO A 324 -5.40 -3.37 12.70
N HIS A 325 -4.72 -2.94 13.75
CA HIS A 325 -4.53 -3.78 14.94
C HIS A 325 -5.83 -3.95 15.73
N PHE A 326 -5.99 -5.10 16.35
CA PHE A 326 -7.12 -5.47 17.19
C PHE A 326 -6.65 -6.37 18.34
N ARG A 327 -7.41 -6.39 19.43
CA ARG A 327 -7.10 -7.25 20.57
C ARG A 327 -7.41 -8.70 20.26
N GLN A 328 -6.53 -9.62 20.71
CA GLN A 328 -6.64 -11.07 20.46
C GLN A 328 -6.54 -11.90 21.74
N ASP A 329 -6.46 -11.25 22.91
CA ASP A 329 -6.30 -11.92 24.20
C ASP A 329 -7.49 -12.83 24.56
N ALA A 330 -7.36 -13.57 25.65
CA ALA A 330 -8.34 -14.59 26.06
C ALA A 330 -9.72 -14.01 26.49
N GLN A 331 -9.82 -12.70 26.73
CA GLN A 331 -11.09 -12.04 27.04
C GLN A 331 -11.94 -11.82 25.79
N ILE A 332 -11.34 -11.82 24.62
CA ILE A 332 -12.00 -11.59 23.33
C ILE A 332 -12.52 -12.91 22.79
N GLN A 333 -13.80 -12.98 22.47
CA GLN A 333 -14.37 -14.15 21.82
C GLN A 333 -14.08 -14.16 20.31
N LYS A 334 -13.95 -15.34 19.76
CA LYS A 334 -13.65 -15.57 18.34
C LYS A 334 -14.75 -16.44 17.75
N PHE A 335 -15.31 -16.03 16.62
CA PHE A 335 -16.40 -16.73 15.95
C PHE A 335 -16.06 -17.03 14.50
N LEU A 336 -16.40 -18.23 14.05
CA LEU A 336 -16.35 -18.63 12.66
C LEU A 336 -17.74 -18.48 12.06
N ILE A 337 -17.85 -17.65 11.01
CA ILE A 337 -19.12 -17.29 10.35
C ILE A 337 -19.13 -17.88 8.94
N PRO A 338 -20.01 -18.85 8.64
CA PRO A 338 -20.19 -19.32 7.27
C PRO A 338 -20.91 -18.26 6.43
N ILE A 339 -20.41 -18.01 5.22
CA ILE A 339 -20.97 -17.09 4.24
C ILE A 339 -21.02 -17.75 2.86
N GLN A 340 -22.17 -17.66 2.19
CA GLN A 340 -22.32 -18.18 0.83
C GLN A 340 -21.53 -17.37 -0.19
N PRO A 341 -21.03 -17.98 -1.28
CA PRO A 341 -20.18 -17.32 -2.29
C PRO A 341 -20.78 -16.00 -2.81
N ALA A 342 -22.05 -15.98 -3.18
CA ALA A 342 -22.70 -14.78 -3.72
C ALA A 342 -22.69 -13.59 -2.74
N PHE A 343 -22.95 -13.84 -1.44
CA PHE A 343 -22.86 -12.81 -0.41
C PHE A 343 -21.42 -12.44 -0.09
N HIS A 344 -20.50 -13.41 -0.13
CA HIS A 344 -19.09 -13.17 0.08
C HIS A 344 -18.52 -12.24 -0.99
N GLU A 345 -18.81 -12.47 -2.26
CA GLU A 345 -18.34 -11.65 -3.39
C GLU A 345 -18.89 -10.22 -3.32
N THR A 346 -20.14 -10.06 -2.92
CA THR A 346 -20.73 -8.73 -2.75
C THR A 346 -20.20 -8.01 -1.50
N LEU A 347 -19.95 -8.74 -0.40
CA LEU A 347 -19.47 -8.19 0.85
C LEU A 347 -17.96 -7.87 0.81
N PHE A 348 -17.19 -8.68 0.07
CA PHE A 348 -15.73 -8.60 -0.05
C PHE A 348 -15.28 -8.57 -1.52
N PRO A 349 -15.65 -7.54 -2.29
CA PRO A 349 -15.32 -7.49 -3.72
C PRO A 349 -13.82 -7.35 -4.00
N ASP A 350 -13.02 -6.96 -3.00
CA ASP A 350 -11.57 -6.85 -3.08
C ASP A 350 -10.81 -8.11 -2.61
N TYR A 351 -11.53 -9.17 -2.23
CA TYR A 351 -10.94 -10.46 -1.89
C TYR A 351 -10.33 -11.17 -3.10
N SER A 352 -10.96 -11.07 -4.30
CA SER A 352 -10.50 -11.72 -5.52
C SER A 352 -10.33 -10.73 -6.68
N PRO A 353 -9.12 -10.17 -6.88
CA PRO A 353 -8.87 -9.17 -7.93
C PRO A 353 -9.14 -9.66 -9.36
N GLN A 354 -9.13 -10.96 -9.61
CA GLN A 354 -9.36 -11.52 -10.96
C GLN A 354 -10.83 -11.47 -11.40
N GLN A 355 -11.78 -11.57 -10.48
CA GLN A 355 -13.21 -11.47 -10.77
C GLN A 355 -13.68 -10.03 -10.98
N GLN A 356 -12.98 -9.05 -10.43
CA GLN A 356 -13.34 -7.62 -10.51
C GLN A 356 -13.20 -7.03 -11.93
N ARG A 357 -12.40 -7.62 -12.80
CA ARG A 357 -12.25 -7.17 -14.19
C ARG A 357 -13.45 -7.48 -15.08
N LEU A 358 -14.32 -8.42 -14.69
CA LEU A 358 -15.47 -8.88 -15.48
C LEU A 358 -16.78 -8.17 -15.14
N PHE A 359 -16.90 -7.64 -13.93
CA PHE A 359 -18.11 -6.94 -13.47
C PHE A 359 -17.68 -5.59 -12.91
N GLY A 360 -17.86 -4.52 -13.69
CA GLY A 360 -17.69 -3.15 -13.23
C GLY A 360 -18.57 -2.90 -12.01
N ALA A 361 -18.03 -3.10 -10.83
CA ALA A 361 -18.77 -3.03 -9.58
C ALA A 361 -19.07 -1.57 -9.22
N ILE A 362 -20.21 -1.11 -9.66
CA ILE A 362 -20.79 0.17 -9.38
C ILE A 362 -21.02 0.28 -7.85
N GLY A 363 -20.23 1.16 -7.20
CA GLY A 363 -20.53 1.68 -5.87
C GLY A 363 -20.79 0.67 -4.75
N ASN A 364 -20.13 -0.48 -4.76
CA ASN A 364 -20.41 -1.55 -3.79
C ASN A 364 -20.01 -1.18 -2.37
N VAL A 365 -20.99 -1.27 -1.48
CA VAL A 365 -20.84 -1.13 -0.03
C VAL A 365 -19.75 -2.03 0.53
N GLY A 366 -19.52 -3.19 -0.07
CA GLY A 366 -18.51 -4.15 0.31
C GLY A 366 -17.05 -3.71 0.21
N ASN A 367 -16.75 -2.60 -0.48
CA ASN A 367 -15.41 -2.03 -0.50
C ASN A 367 -15.05 -1.27 0.79
N ALA A 368 -16.04 -0.93 1.63
CA ALA A 368 -15.86 -0.18 2.86
C ALA A 368 -15.22 -1.03 3.98
N ILE A 369 -14.75 -0.36 5.03
CA ILE A 369 -14.24 -1.02 6.24
C ILE A 369 -15.40 -1.52 7.10
N LYS A 370 -16.45 -0.71 7.26
CA LYS A 370 -17.62 -1.04 8.07
C LYS A 370 -18.69 -1.75 7.24
N LEU A 371 -18.97 -2.98 7.61
CA LEU A 371 -19.86 -3.89 6.89
C LEU A 371 -20.94 -4.45 7.81
N ALA A 372 -21.97 -5.06 7.22
CA ALA A 372 -23.07 -5.70 7.95
C ALA A 372 -23.30 -7.11 7.40
N TYR A 373 -23.48 -8.07 8.31
CA TYR A 373 -23.87 -9.44 7.99
C TYR A 373 -25.16 -9.78 8.75
N LEU A 374 -26.12 -10.35 8.04
CA LEU A 374 -27.42 -10.78 8.58
C LEU A 374 -27.53 -12.30 8.59
N CYS A 375 -28.05 -12.88 9.67
CA CYS A 375 -28.27 -14.32 9.74
C CYS A 375 -29.30 -14.73 10.79
N HIS A 376 -29.71 -16.02 10.75
CA HIS A 376 -30.59 -16.65 11.73
C HIS A 376 -29.85 -17.66 12.64
N ALA A 377 -28.51 -17.53 12.76
CA ALA A 377 -27.74 -18.42 13.61
C ALA A 377 -28.24 -18.42 15.07
N PRO A 378 -28.16 -19.54 15.79
CA PRO A 378 -28.70 -19.65 17.16
C PRO A 378 -27.91 -18.88 18.21
N THR A 379 -26.69 -18.39 17.90
CA THR A 379 -25.83 -17.70 18.87
C THR A 379 -26.38 -16.33 19.27
N ASN A 380 -26.24 -16.00 20.56
CA ASN A 380 -26.55 -14.69 21.13
C ASN A 380 -25.36 -14.12 21.92
N ALA A 381 -24.20 -14.76 21.82
CA ALA A 381 -23.02 -14.48 22.67
C ALA A 381 -21.99 -13.55 22.02
N ILE A 382 -22.35 -12.88 20.93
CA ILE A 382 -21.45 -11.97 20.21
C ILE A 382 -21.53 -10.58 20.85
N HIS A 383 -20.37 -9.97 21.12
CA HIS A 383 -20.27 -8.64 21.71
C HIS A 383 -19.38 -7.70 20.86
N PRO A 384 -19.52 -6.39 21.01
CA PRO A 384 -18.58 -5.43 20.41
C PRO A 384 -17.14 -5.72 20.80
N GLY A 385 -16.24 -5.73 19.81
CA GLY A 385 -14.84 -6.07 19.98
C GLY A 385 -14.49 -7.54 19.76
N ASP A 386 -15.47 -8.44 19.69
CA ASP A 386 -15.23 -9.85 19.35
C ASP A 386 -14.72 -10.00 17.91
N ILE A 387 -13.97 -11.07 17.67
CA ILE A 387 -13.39 -11.38 16.37
C ILE A 387 -14.32 -12.27 15.58
N VAL A 388 -14.48 -11.97 14.29
CA VAL A 388 -15.22 -12.78 13.33
C VAL A 388 -14.32 -13.23 12.19
N LEU A 389 -14.33 -14.52 11.92
CA LEU A 389 -13.63 -15.19 10.81
C LEU A 389 -14.69 -15.61 9.79
N PHE A 390 -14.59 -15.08 8.55
CA PHE A 390 -15.53 -15.42 7.49
C PHE A 390 -15.07 -16.67 6.74
N TYR A 391 -15.89 -17.70 6.75
CA TYR A 391 -15.69 -18.96 6.04
C TYR A 391 -16.56 -18.99 4.80
N ARG A 392 -15.97 -18.88 3.62
CA ARG A 392 -16.66 -19.00 2.33
C ARG A 392 -17.04 -20.46 2.11
N THR A 393 -18.35 -20.72 2.03
CA THR A 393 -18.90 -22.06 1.86
C THR A 393 -18.86 -22.51 0.40
N GLU A 394 -19.29 -23.75 0.13
CA GLU A 394 -19.58 -24.33 -1.18
C GLU A 394 -18.37 -24.45 -2.14
N ASP A 395 -17.88 -23.35 -2.69
CA ASP A 395 -16.82 -23.33 -3.72
C ASP A 395 -15.41 -23.39 -3.12
N GLU A 396 -14.98 -22.39 -2.36
CA GLU A 396 -13.62 -22.31 -1.81
C GLU A 396 -13.45 -23.13 -0.52
N LYS A 397 -14.51 -23.24 0.28
CA LYS A 397 -14.53 -23.96 1.58
C LYS A 397 -13.36 -23.57 2.47
N ALA A 398 -13.13 -22.26 2.63
CA ALA A 398 -11.98 -21.72 3.33
C ALA A 398 -12.32 -20.51 4.18
N VAL A 399 -11.54 -20.28 5.24
CA VAL A 399 -11.51 -19.00 5.96
C VAL A 399 -10.75 -17.98 5.14
N THR A 400 -11.36 -16.83 4.85
CA THR A 400 -10.88 -15.85 3.89
C THR A 400 -10.55 -14.51 4.51
N SER A 401 -11.26 -14.11 5.57
CA SER A 401 -11.25 -12.73 6.05
C SER A 401 -11.47 -12.65 7.55
N ILE A 402 -10.91 -11.60 8.16
CA ILE A 402 -11.05 -11.29 9.59
C ILE A 402 -11.75 -9.95 9.75
N GLY A 403 -12.68 -9.88 10.68
CA GLY A 403 -13.32 -8.65 11.13
C GLY A 403 -13.41 -8.55 12.64
N VAL A 404 -13.68 -7.35 13.12
CA VAL A 404 -13.98 -7.06 14.53
C VAL A 404 -15.40 -6.53 14.64
N VAL A 405 -16.19 -7.07 15.55
CA VAL A 405 -17.60 -6.69 15.75
C VAL A 405 -17.68 -5.26 16.28
N ASP A 406 -18.41 -4.42 15.57
CA ASP A 406 -18.72 -3.04 15.97
C ASP A 406 -20.00 -2.98 16.80
N ARG A 407 -21.03 -3.78 16.40
CA ARG A 407 -22.31 -3.88 17.08
C ARG A 407 -23.01 -5.20 16.76
N PHE A 408 -23.78 -5.72 17.70
CA PHE A 408 -24.60 -6.91 17.54
C PHE A 408 -26.00 -6.63 18.04
N GLU A 409 -27.01 -6.94 17.21
CA GLU A 409 -28.41 -6.73 17.51
C GLU A 409 -29.25 -7.97 17.11
N ILE A 410 -30.39 -8.17 17.77
CA ILE A 410 -31.37 -9.18 17.40
C ILE A 410 -32.68 -8.46 17.14
N LEU A 411 -33.15 -8.46 15.91
CA LEU A 411 -34.30 -7.70 15.46
C LEU A 411 -35.28 -8.57 14.65
N GLU A 412 -36.56 -8.19 14.71
CA GLU A 412 -37.67 -8.79 13.92
C GLU A 412 -38.41 -7.75 13.07
N ASP A 413 -37.96 -6.48 13.13
CA ASP A 413 -38.57 -5.37 12.43
C ASP A 413 -37.74 -5.01 11.21
N ALA A 414 -38.27 -5.22 10.02
CA ALA A 414 -37.55 -4.95 8.76
C ALA A 414 -37.12 -3.49 8.62
N ALA A 415 -37.95 -2.54 9.07
CA ALA A 415 -37.62 -1.12 8.99
C ALA A 415 -36.44 -0.74 9.90
N LYS A 416 -36.40 -1.31 11.11
CA LYS A 416 -35.26 -1.14 12.04
C LYS A 416 -34.02 -1.79 11.52
N ILE A 417 -34.09 -3.00 10.95
CA ILE A 417 -32.95 -3.67 10.31
C ILE A 417 -32.46 -2.81 9.16
N ALA A 418 -33.34 -2.41 8.23
CA ALA A 418 -32.98 -1.59 7.08
C ALA A 418 -32.32 -0.26 7.49
N SER A 419 -32.85 0.41 8.52
CA SER A 419 -32.27 1.63 9.06
C SER A 419 -30.87 1.40 9.63
N LEU A 420 -30.67 0.33 10.42
CA LEU A 420 -29.39 0.01 11.06
C LEU A 420 -28.30 -0.35 10.04
N VAL A 421 -28.68 -1.07 8.98
CA VAL A 421 -27.75 -1.55 7.96
C VAL A 421 -27.69 -0.69 6.70
N SER A 422 -28.55 0.31 6.55
CA SER A 422 -28.81 1.09 5.32
C SER A 422 -27.58 1.51 4.52
N ARG A 423 -26.44 1.69 5.18
CA ARG A 423 -25.17 2.09 4.57
C ARG A 423 -24.10 1.00 4.64
N ARG A 424 -24.43 -0.22 5.05
CA ARG A 424 -23.42 -1.25 5.35
C ARG A 424 -23.79 -2.64 4.82
N THR A 425 -25.00 -2.80 4.27
CA THR A 425 -25.51 -4.10 3.86
C THR A 425 -25.36 -4.36 2.38
N VAL A 426 -25.24 -5.63 2.06
CA VAL A 426 -25.32 -6.18 0.70
C VAL A 426 -26.69 -6.78 0.39
N TYR A 427 -27.61 -6.75 1.37
CA TYR A 427 -28.97 -7.28 1.23
C TYR A 427 -29.90 -6.23 0.64
N ALA A 428 -30.73 -6.64 -0.32
CA ALA A 428 -31.80 -5.83 -0.85
C ALA A 428 -32.97 -5.75 0.16
N LEU A 429 -33.86 -4.77 -0.02
CA LEU A 429 -34.95 -4.53 0.95
C LEU A 429 -35.88 -5.75 1.09
N ASP A 430 -36.24 -6.39 -0.02
CA ASP A 430 -37.06 -7.61 -0.05
C ASP A 430 -36.40 -8.78 0.71
N GLN A 431 -35.09 -8.91 0.63
CA GLN A 431 -34.34 -9.90 1.40
C GLN A 431 -34.35 -9.56 2.90
N ILE A 432 -34.25 -8.27 3.26
CA ILE A 432 -34.39 -7.84 4.68
C ILE A 432 -35.77 -8.12 5.21
N GLU A 433 -36.81 -7.83 4.43
CA GLU A 433 -38.20 -8.14 4.80
C GLU A 433 -38.44 -9.65 5.02
N GLU A 434 -37.88 -10.49 4.14
CA GLU A 434 -37.95 -11.94 4.30
C GLU A 434 -37.21 -12.42 5.56
N MET A 435 -36.03 -11.89 5.80
CA MET A 435 -35.27 -12.23 7.01
C MET A 435 -35.94 -11.76 8.29
N ALA A 436 -36.59 -10.60 8.28
CA ALA A 436 -37.29 -10.02 9.44
C ALA A 436 -38.54 -10.80 9.89
N LYS A 437 -39.03 -11.74 9.09
CA LYS A 437 -40.11 -12.67 9.50
C LYS A 437 -39.71 -13.55 10.70
N ARG A 438 -38.43 -13.60 11.03
CA ARG A 438 -37.86 -14.31 12.19
C ARG A 438 -36.81 -13.45 12.88
N LYS A 439 -36.47 -13.81 14.13
CA LYS A 439 -35.34 -13.14 14.86
C LYS A 439 -34.09 -13.15 14.05
N THR A 440 -33.73 -12.00 13.46
CA THR A 440 -32.56 -11.81 12.64
C THR A 440 -31.43 -11.24 13.48
N LYS A 441 -30.26 -11.88 13.44
CA LYS A 441 -29.00 -11.36 13.99
C LYS A 441 -28.40 -10.39 13.00
N VAL A 442 -28.15 -9.18 13.47
CA VAL A 442 -27.48 -8.11 12.72
C VAL A 442 -26.10 -7.93 13.32
N ILE A 443 -25.08 -8.31 12.56
CA ILE A 443 -23.67 -8.19 12.95
C ILE A 443 -23.05 -7.05 12.16
N LEU A 444 -22.85 -5.90 12.80
CA LEU A 444 -22.05 -4.81 12.24
C LEU A 444 -20.60 -5.06 12.62
N PHE A 445 -19.69 -5.00 11.66
CA PHE A 445 -18.28 -5.29 11.91
C PHE A 445 -17.36 -4.40 11.08
N ARG A 446 -16.10 -4.31 11.49
CA ARG A 446 -15.00 -3.69 10.75
C ARG A 446 -14.19 -4.81 10.11
N LEU A 447 -14.10 -4.82 8.78
CA LEU A 447 -13.19 -5.69 8.06
C LEU A 447 -11.77 -5.25 8.36
N VAL A 448 -10.98 -6.10 8.98
CA VAL A 448 -9.58 -5.84 9.26
C VAL A 448 -8.73 -6.13 8.03
N GLU A 449 -8.84 -7.37 7.53
CA GLU A 449 -8.07 -7.82 6.37
C GLU A 449 -8.67 -9.06 5.73
N HIS A 450 -8.26 -9.31 4.50
CA HIS A 450 -8.32 -10.63 3.91
C HIS A 450 -7.04 -11.38 4.28
N LEU A 451 -7.17 -12.65 4.62
CA LEU A 451 -6.04 -13.48 4.99
C LEU A 451 -5.04 -13.58 3.82
N PRO A 452 -3.71 -13.47 4.05
CA PRO A 452 -2.70 -13.64 3.01
C PRO A 452 -2.84 -14.96 2.26
N HIS A 453 -3.18 -16.02 2.99
CA HIS A 453 -3.57 -17.32 2.44
C HIS A 453 -4.88 -17.75 3.08
N SER A 454 -5.88 -18.05 2.26
CA SER A 454 -7.13 -18.64 2.75
C SER A 454 -6.85 -19.99 3.41
N VAL A 455 -7.57 -20.32 4.49
CA VAL A 455 -7.35 -21.55 5.24
C VAL A 455 -8.46 -22.54 4.91
N PRO A 456 -8.18 -23.58 4.06
CA PRO A 456 -9.18 -24.51 3.57
C PRO A 456 -9.70 -25.45 4.68
N TYR A 457 -10.91 -25.96 4.48
CA TYR A 457 -11.61 -26.84 5.43
C TYR A 457 -10.78 -28.04 5.88
N ASP A 458 -10.06 -28.69 4.95
CA ASP A 458 -9.21 -29.84 5.26
C ASP A 458 -8.09 -29.50 6.24
N ARG A 459 -7.53 -28.29 6.11
CA ARG A 459 -6.53 -27.78 7.05
C ARG A 459 -7.14 -27.44 8.40
N LEU A 460 -8.33 -26.80 8.42
CA LEU A 460 -9.06 -26.53 9.67
C LEU A 460 -9.38 -27.80 10.44
N THR A 461 -9.74 -28.88 9.74
CA THR A 461 -10.02 -30.18 10.34
C THR A 461 -8.75 -30.86 10.86
N ARG A 462 -7.69 -30.87 10.07
CA ARG A 462 -6.39 -31.46 10.43
C ARG A 462 -5.78 -30.79 11.67
N GLU A 463 -5.94 -29.48 11.78
CA GLU A 463 -5.44 -28.69 12.90
C GLU A 463 -6.43 -28.62 14.09
N HIS A 464 -7.51 -29.40 14.05
CA HIS A 464 -8.55 -29.45 15.09
C HIS A 464 -9.16 -28.09 15.42
N VAL A 465 -9.26 -27.19 14.42
CA VAL A 465 -10.02 -25.94 14.53
C VAL A 465 -11.51 -26.23 14.50
N VAL A 466 -11.90 -27.18 13.65
CA VAL A 466 -13.27 -27.66 13.52
C VAL A 466 -13.34 -29.17 13.54
N THR A 467 -14.44 -29.73 14.09
CA THR A 467 -14.65 -31.19 14.19
C THR A 467 -15.73 -31.70 13.24
N GLY A 468 -16.32 -30.84 12.42
CA GLY A 468 -17.38 -31.20 11.48
C GLY A 468 -17.81 -30.00 10.61
N PRO A 469 -18.78 -30.21 9.70
CA PRO A 469 -19.20 -29.20 8.73
C PRO A 469 -19.58 -27.86 9.37
N ILE A 470 -19.20 -26.77 8.70
CA ILE A 470 -19.44 -25.39 9.18
C ILE A 470 -20.74 -24.90 8.55
N GLN A 471 -21.86 -25.14 9.22
CA GLN A 471 -23.22 -24.79 8.77
C GLN A 471 -23.82 -23.59 9.50
N SER A 472 -23.23 -23.20 10.65
CA SER A 472 -23.70 -22.09 11.48
C SER A 472 -22.54 -21.41 12.17
N ILE A 473 -22.81 -20.23 12.76
CA ILE A 473 -21.81 -19.50 13.56
C ILE A 473 -21.39 -20.38 14.74
N ARG A 474 -20.10 -20.54 14.93
CA ARG A 474 -19.52 -21.27 16.06
C ARG A 474 -18.38 -20.53 16.72
N LYS A 475 -18.25 -20.69 18.02
CA LYS A 475 -17.14 -20.17 18.78
C LYS A 475 -15.84 -20.94 18.45
N VAL A 476 -14.74 -20.22 18.37
CA VAL A 476 -13.38 -20.75 18.15
C VAL A 476 -12.56 -20.48 19.40
N SER A 477 -11.81 -21.47 19.88
CA SER A 477 -10.89 -21.28 21.01
C SER A 477 -9.67 -20.45 20.61
N ASP A 478 -8.97 -19.88 21.60
CA ASP A 478 -7.75 -19.10 21.37
C ASP A 478 -6.68 -19.90 20.66
N VAL A 479 -6.52 -21.18 21.06
CA VAL A 479 -5.56 -22.11 20.42
C VAL A 479 -5.94 -22.35 18.96
N ALA A 480 -7.22 -22.61 18.69
CA ALA A 480 -7.70 -22.82 17.32
C ALA A 480 -7.57 -21.54 16.46
N PHE A 481 -7.84 -20.37 17.03
CA PHE A 481 -7.65 -19.09 16.36
C PHE A 481 -6.17 -18.86 15.98
N SER A 482 -5.23 -19.07 16.92
CA SER A 482 -3.79 -18.97 16.64
C SER A 482 -3.34 -19.91 15.52
N ARG A 483 -3.90 -21.13 15.46
CA ARG A 483 -3.64 -22.07 14.35
C ARG A 483 -4.16 -21.56 13.02
N VAL A 484 -5.35 -20.94 12.99
CA VAL A 484 -5.86 -20.30 11.76
C VAL A 484 -4.93 -19.19 11.29
N LEU A 485 -4.47 -18.32 12.20
CA LEU A 485 -3.54 -17.24 11.84
C LEU A 485 -2.21 -17.79 11.31
N ALA A 486 -1.61 -18.74 12.00
CA ALA A 486 -0.37 -19.39 11.54
C ALA A 486 -0.55 -20.07 10.18
N ALA A 487 -1.69 -20.75 9.96
CA ALA A 487 -2.04 -21.38 8.69
C ALA A 487 -2.22 -20.37 7.56
N ALA A 488 -2.68 -19.16 7.89
CA ALA A 488 -2.85 -18.07 6.95
C ALA A 488 -1.54 -17.30 6.64
N GLY A 489 -0.44 -17.61 7.32
CA GLY A 489 0.84 -16.91 7.15
C GLY A 489 0.94 -15.62 7.97
N ARG A 490 0.26 -15.60 9.13
CA ARG A 490 0.23 -14.49 10.07
C ARG A 490 0.84 -14.82 11.43
#